data_279276c1192f69b5f757022c637bbd93
#
_entry.id   279276c1192f69b5f757022c637bbd93
#
_cell.length_a   1.000
_cell.length_b   1.000
_cell.length_c   1.000
_cell.angle_alpha   90.00
_cell.angle_beta   90.00
_cell.angle_gamma   90.00
#
_symmetry.space_group_name_H-M   'P 1'
#
loop_
_entity.id
_entity.type
_entity.pdbx_description
1 polymer ?
#
loop_
_entity_poly.entity_id
_entity_poly.type
_entity_poly.pdbx_seq_one_letter_code
_entity_poly.pdbx_strand_id
1 'polypeptide(L)'
;MDTILHQTKSAFEFNFLYVIESLDVNDGDTLTGTELLKKLKPYAEQCKALSTALISVENAQQFREAMDFLRDKAAEGQRPVVHFEIHGTDAKDGLYIKNGDVIEWPEVLHSISEINYASGCNLLASFAVCYGQYLAQFINAGKRMPFCISLGSFEELYEDDLELRFFAFYKELLTSFNIDKAYQALLDADPNMPSNYSLIKADVLFANVIKDYLDTQCSRTALKLRAEDEMNANPAKFGHFTKEQRRQFIKDFRRCEREHHEQYYKESVEEYFQLREHPENKNRFLILDSTDALLQTFDE
;
A
#
# COMPACT_ATOMS: atom_id res chain seq x y z
N MET A 1 -5.96 -19.72 -3.46
CA MET A 1 -4.73 -18.95 -3.20
C MET A 1 -4.86 -18.02 -1.99
N ASP A 2 -5.96 -18.09 -1.21
CA ASP A 2 -6.34 -17.01 -0.28
C ASP A 2 -6.31 -17.37 1.21
N THR A 3 -5.83 -18.55 1.58
CA THR A 3 -6.16 -19.06 2.93
C THR A 3 -5.12 -18.72 4.01
N ILE A 4 -3.87 -18.47 3.68
CA ILE A 4 -2.79 -18.26 4.67
C ILE A 4 -2.53 -16.79 4.96
N LEU A 5 -2.66 -15.91 3.97
CA LEU A 5 -2.38 -14.48 4.12
C LEU A 5 -3.51 -13.69 4.83
N HIS A 6 -4.66 -14.30 5.12
CA HIS A 6 -5.75 -13.66 5.87
C HIS A 6 -5.57 -13.64 7.40
N GLN A 7 -4.58 -14.32 7.95
CA GLN A 7 -4.31 -14.32 9.39
C GLN A 7 -3.28 -13.28 9.85
N THR A 8 -3.21 -12.16 9.17
CA THR A 8 -2.31 -11.08 9.60
C THR A 8 -2.80 -10.43 10.88
N LYS A 9 -1.97 -10.45 11.91
CA LYS A 9 -2.17 -9.74 13.17
C LYS A 9 -1.87 -8.24 13.02
N SER A 10 -2.16 -7.60 11.90
CA SER A 10 -1.87 -6.18 11.77
C SER A 10 -2.70 -5.41 12.79
N ALA A 11 -2.11 -5.10 13.93
CA ALA A 11 -2.69 -4.24 14.92
C ALA A 11 -2.71 -2.82 14.35
N PHE A 12 -3.78 -2.50 13.63
CA PHE A 12 -4.08 -1.18 13.15
C PHE A 12 -4.86 -0.44 14.22
N GLU A 13 -4.37 0.75 14.61
CA GLU A 13 -5.02 1.62 15.56
C GLU A 13 -5.27 2.98 14.91
N PHE A 14 -6.36 3.64 15.22
CA PHE A 14 -6.66 4.98 14.72
C PHE A 14 -7.42 5.80 15.77
N ASN A 15 -7.20 7.13 15.75
CA ASN A 15 -7.88 8.08 16.62
C ASN A 15 -8.35 9.33 15.87
N PHE A 16 -8.09 9.41 14.57
CA PHE A 16 -8.53 10.53 13.75
C PHE A 16 -8.92 10.05 12.33
N LEU A 17 -10.05 10.57 11.81
CA LEU A 17 -10.48 10.42 10.42
C LEU A 17 -10.42 11.79 9.74
N TYR A 18 -9.51 11.93 8.80
CA TYR A 18 -9.43 13.08 7.90
C TYR A 18 -10.04 12.73 6.55
N VAL A 19 -10.94 13.57 6.07
CA VAL A 19 -11.45 13.51 4.70
C VAL A 19 -10.86 14.68 3.94
N ILE A 20 -10.17 14.39 2.83
CA ILE A 20 -9.61 15.38 1.90
C ILE A 20 -10.51 15.41 0.68
N GLU A 21 -11.17 16.52 0.48
CA GLU A 21 -12.18 16.69 -0.57
C GLU A 21 -11.76 17.74 -1.59
N SER A 22 -11.81 17.37 -2.88
CA SER A 22 -11.60 18.27 -4.00
C SER A 22 -12.63 17.99 -5.10
N LEU A 23 -13.88 18.35 -4.80
CA LEU A 23 -15.04 18.20 -5.68
C LEU A 23 -15.65 19.59 -5.94
N ASP A 24 -16.21 19.84 -7.14
CA ASP A 24 -16.78 21.14 -7.52
C ASP A 24 -18.27 21.02 -7.83
N VAL A 25 -19.11 21.56 -6.93
CA VAL A 25 -20.56 21.59 -7.12
C VAL A 25 -20.99 22.40 -8.36
N ASN A 26 -20.15 23.32 -8.85
CA ASN A 26 -20.46 24.08 -10.06
C ASN A 26 -20.28 23.23 -11.32
N ASP A 27 -19.44 22.21 -11.27
CA ASP A 27 -19.25 21.22 -12.33
C ASP A 27 -20.22 20.04 -12.22
N GLY A 28 -21.09 20.04 -11.18
CA GLY A 28 -22.14 19.07 -10.97
C GLY A 28 -21.79 17.97 -9.97
N ASP A 29 -20.65 18.06 -9.31
CA ASP A 29 -20.25 17.07 -8.29
C ASP A 29 -21.10 17.18 -7.03
N THR A 30 -21.33 16.04 -6.39
CA THR A 30 -21.82 15.99 -5.00
C THR A 30 -20.64 15.95 -4.05
N LEU A 31 -20.69 16.69 -2.95
CA LEU A 31 -19.66 16.69 -1.90
C LEU A 31 -19.78 15.42 -1.04
N THR A 32 -19.40 14.29 -1.61
CA THR A 32 -19.57 12.96 -1.03
C THR A 32 -18.81 12.78 0.28
N GLY A 33 -17.63 13.36 0.42
CA GLY A 33 -16.85 13.35 1.66
C GLY A 33 -17.50 14.16 2.78
N THR A 34 -18.06 15.32 2.43
CA THR A 34 -18.86 16.14 3.37
C THR A 34 -20.09 15.37 3.85
N GLU A 35 -20.82 14.70 2.96
CA GLU A 35 -22.00 13.90 3.30
C GLU A 35 -21.61 12.65 4.11
N LEU A 36 -20.49 12.01 3.76
CA LEU A 36 -19.95 10.88 4.52
C LEU A 36 -19.72 11.27 5.99
N LEU A 37 -19.03 12.38 6.25
CA LEU A 37 -18.78 12.83 7.62
C LEU A 37 -20.06 13.17 8.37
N LYS A 38 -21.08 13.77 7.73
CA LYS A 38 -22.38 14.02 8.34
C LYS A 38 -23.06 12.71 8.76
N LYS A 39 -23.06 11.69 7.91
CA LYS A 39 -23.64 10.37 8.18
C LYS A 39 -22.87 9.62 9.28
N LEU A 40 -21.55 9.79 9.35
CA LEU A 40 -20.69 9.13 10.34
C LEU A 40 -20.73 9.79 11.72
N LYS A 41 -21.14 11.06 11.82
CA LYS A 41 -21.16 11.82 13.07
C LYS A 41 -21.72 11.07 14.27
N PRO A 42 -22.91 10.39 14.20
CA PRO A 42 -23.45 9.67 15.34
C PRO A 42 -22.58 8.51 15.83
N TYR A 43 -21.84 7.86 14.92
CA TYR A 43 -20.92 6.76 15.24
C TYR A 43 -19.60 7.28 15.81
N ALA A 44 -19.06 8.37 15.25
CA ALA A 44 -17.87 9.03 15.77
C ALA A 44 -18.07 9.56 17.20
N GLU A 45 -19.22 10.16 17.50
CA GLU A 45 -19.57 10.65 18.84
C GLU A 45 -19.68 9.52 19.89
N GLN A 46 -20.02 8.31 19.50
CA GLN A 46 -20.00 7.12 20.37
C GLN A 46 -18.57 6.65 20.65
N CYS A 47 -17.64 6.88 19.73
CA CYS A 47 -16.23 6.59 19.87
C CYS A 47 -15.51 7.75 20.56
N LYS A 48 -15.49 7.82 21.90
CA LYS A 48 -14.90 8.93 22.67
C LYS A 48 -13.45 9.27 22.33
N ALA A 49 -12.73 8.37 21.68
CA ALA A 49 -11.33 8.54 21.31
C ALA A 49 -11.13 8.97 19.84
N LEU A 50 -12.19 9.10 19.05
CA LEU A 50 -12.12 9.45 17.64
C LEU A 50 -12.51 10.90 17.39
N SER A 51 -11.69 11.61 16.62
CA SER A 51 -12.01 12.92 16.05
C SER A 51 -12.12 12.81 14.51
N THR A 52 -12.90 13.70 13.92
CA THR A 52 -13.05 13.78 12.44
C THR A 52 -12.83 15.20 11.97
N ALA A 53 -12.26 15.37 10.78
CA ALA A 53 -12.12 16.68 10.13
C ALA A 53 -12.22 16.54 8.61
N LEU A 54 -12.81 17.59 7.98
CA LEU A 54 -12.79 17.79 6.55
C LEU A 54 -11.70 18.80 6.19
N ILE A 55 -10.92 18.51 5.16
CA ILE A 55 -9.94 19.40 4.55
C ILE A 55 -10.34 19.56 3.08
N SER A 56 -10.91 20.72 2.73
CA SER A 56 -11.19 21.05 1.34
C SER A 56 -9.93 21.60 0.67
N VAL A 57 -9.59 21.09 -0.52
CA VAL A 57 -8.43 21.51 -1.30
C VAL A 57 -8.88 22.03 -2.66
N GLU A 58 -8.36 23.22 -3.03
CA GLU A 58 -8.73 23.94 -4.24
C GLU A 58 -7.69 23.76 -5.36
N ASN A 59 -6.45 23.44 -5.01
CA ASN A 59 -5.32 23.38 -5.94
C ASN A 59 -4.20 22.48 -5.37
N ALA A 60 -3.19 22.20 -6.20
CA ALA A 60 -2.06 21.36 -5.84
C ALA A 60 -1.27 21.87 -4.63
N GLN A 61 -1.16 23.21 -4.44
CA GLN A 61 -0.44 23.78 -3.30
C GLN A 61 -1.18 23.46 -1.99
N GLN A 62 -2.49 23.65 -1.96
CA GLN A 62 -3.30 23.33 -0.76
C GLN A 62 -3.31 21.83 -0.48
N PHE A 63 -3.25 20.97 -1.51
CA PHE A 63 -3.07 19.54 -1.31
C PHE A 63 -1.77 19.24 -0.57
N ARG A 64 -0.64 19.82 -1.01
CA ARG A 64 0.67 19.64 -0.34
C ARG A 64 0.65 20.15 1.10
N GLU A 65 0.05 21.32 1.33
CA GLU A 65 -0.11 21.88 2.68
C GLU A 65 -0.96 20.98 3.58
N ALA A 66 -2.02 20.36 3.03
CA ALA A 66 -2.83 19.39 3.75
C ALA A 66 -2.01 18.14 4.12
N MET A 67 -1.20 17.61 3.19
CA MET A 67 -0.34 16.46 3.47
C MET A 67 0.71 16.76 4.54
N ASP A 68 1.36 17.92 4.46
CA ASP A 68 2.33 18.38 5.47
C ASP A 68 1.67 18.54 6.85
N PHE A 69 0.48 19.13 6.90
CA PHE A 69 -0.31 19.23 8.14
C PHE A 69 -0.60 17.86 8.75
N LEU A 70 -1.01 16.88 7.93
CA LEU A 70 -1.29 15.52 8.39
C LEU A 70 -0.04 14.80 8.91
N ARG A 71 1.10 14.98 8.23
CA ARG A 71 2.39 14.46 8.69
C ARG A 71 2.75 15.02 10.08
N ASP A 72 2.61 16.34 10.25
CA ASP A 72 2.92 17.00 11.51
C ASP A 72 1.98 16.53 12.63
N LYS A 73 0.68 16.35 12.36
CA LYS A 73 -0.28 15.77 13.29
C LYS A 73 0.04 14.32 13.66
N ALA A 74 0.49 13.53 12.70
CA ALA A 74 0.96 12.17 12.95
C ALA A 74 2.21 12.17 13.86
N ALA A 75 3.16 13.09 13.64
CA ALA A 75 4.33 13.27 14.49
C ALA A 75 3.96 13.75 15.93
N GLU A 76 2.85 14.46 16.10
CA GLU A 76 2.28 14.82 17.41
C GLU A 76 1.56 13.63 18.11
N GLY A 77 1.55 12.44 17.50
CA GLY A 77 0.98 11.21 18.08
C GLY A 77 -0.43 10.88 17.60
N GLN A 78 -0.96 11.59 16.61
CA GLN A 78 -2.19 11.16 15.98
C GLN A 78 -1.95 9.90 15.11
N ARG A 79 -2.98 9.07 15.03
CA ARG A 79 -3.01 7.87 14.17
C ARG A 79 -4.13 8.04 13.16
N PRO A 80 -3.79 8.64 12.00
CA PRO A 80 -4.79 9.07 11.05
C PRO A 80 -5.30 7.91 10.20
N VAL A 81 -6.61 7.97 9.91
CA VAL A 81 -7.20 7.47 8.69
C VAL A 81 -7.32 8.66 7.75
N VAL A 82 -6.80 8.56 6.53
CA VAL A 82 -6.91 9.61 5.52
C VAL A 82 -7.77 9.08 4.37
N HIS A 83 -8.88 9.74 4.14
CA HIS A 83 -9.85 9.42 3.11
C HIS A 83 -9.85 10.51 2.04
N PHE A 84 -9.60 10.11 0.79
CA PHE A 84 -9.54 11.02 -0.35
C PHE A 84 -10.83 10.96 -1.16
N GLU A 85 -11.52 12.08 -1.29
CA GLU A 85 -12.68 12.32 -2.14
C GLU A 85 -12.29 13.31 -3.23
N ILE A 86 -11.65 12.81 -4.27
CA ILE A 86 -11.03 13.58 -5.35
C ILE A 86 -11.18 12.79 -6.64
N HIS A 87 -11.31 13.42 -7.78
CA HIS A 87 -11.33 12.71 -9.06
C HIS A 87 -9.98 12.05 -9.37
N GLY A 88 -10.01 10.86 -10.00
CA GLY A 88 -8.85 10.28 -10.65
C GLY A 88 -8.72 10.80 -12.09
N THR A 89 -7.50 10.88 -12.60
CA THR A 89 -7.27 11.23 -14.00
C THR A 89 -7.70 10.09 -14.95
N ASP A 90 -8.18 10.43 -16.14
CA ASP A 90 -8.47 9.46 -17.21
C ASP A 90 -7.20 8.68 -17.64
N ALA A 91 -6.03 9.31 -17.52
CA ALA A 91 -4.73 8.70 -17.79
C ALA A 91 -4.32 7.69 -16.72
N LYS A 92 -5.04 7.61 -15.58
CA LYS A 92 -4.77 6.73 -14.42
C LYS A 92 -3.43 7.01 -13.73
N ASP A 93 -2.92 8.22 -13.87
CA ASP A 93 -1.58 8.62 -13.42
C ASP A 93 -1.59 9.50 -12.16
N GLY A 94 -2.77 9.91 -11.64
CA GLY A 94 -2.85 10.76 -10.46
C GLY A 94 -4.25 11.18 -10.05
N LEU A 95 -4.28 12.15 -9.14
CA LEU A 95 -5.46 12.85 -8.67
C LEU A 95 -5.70 14.10 -9.54
N TYR A 96 -6.95 14.36 -9.87
CA TYR A 96 -7.38 15.56 -10.58
C TYR A 96 -8.06 16.52 -9.60
N ILE A 97 -7.39 17.62 -9.29
CA ILE A 97 -7.89 18.65 -8.38
C ILE A 97 -8.89 19.54 -9.11
N LYS A 98 -9.91 20.02 -8.44
CA LYS A 98 -11.02 20.77 -9.02
C LYS A 98 -10.64 22.06 -9.79
N ASN A 99 -9.44 22.60 -9.61
CA ASN A 99 -8.94 23.72 -10.42
C ASN A 99 -8.24 23.29 -11.71
N GLY A 100 -8.15 21.97 -11.97
CA GLY A 100 -7.47 21.39 -13.13
C GLY A 100 -6.04 20.93 -12.89
N ASP A 101 -5.48 21.15 -11.69
CA ASP A 101 -4.16 20.62 -11.34
C ASP A 101 -4.19 19.09 -11.25
N VAL A 102 -3.07 18.45 -11.59
CA VAL A 102 -2.86 17.01 -11.44
C VAL A 102 -1.76 16.76 -10.41
N ILE A 103 -2.03 15.84 -9.49
CA ILE A 103 -1.04 15.30 -8.53
C ILE A 103 -0.73 13.87 -8.91
N GLU A 104 0.45 13.62 -9.45
CA GLU A 104 0.85 12.28 -9.91
C GLU A 104 0.96 11.27 -8.75
N TRP A 105 0.66 9.98 -9.02
CA TRP A 105 0.73 8.93 -7.99
C TRP A 105 2.07 8.87 -7.24
N PRO A 106 3.24 9.08 -7.86
CA PRO A 106 4.50 9.12 -7.11
C PRO A 106 4.56 10.21 -6.04
N GLU A 107 3.95 11.38 -6.29
CA GLU A 107 3.86 12.47 -5.32
C GLU A 107 2.88 12.13 -4.20
N VAL A 108 1.69 11.60 -4.53
CA VAL A 108 0.72 11.12 -3.55
C VAL A 108 1.36 10.05 -2.65
N LEU A 109 2.03 9.07 -3.27
CA LEU A 109 2.70 7.98 -2.56
C LEU A 109 3.78 8.49 -1.60
N HIS A 110 4.58 9.48 -2.05
CA HIS A 110 5.58 10.11 -1.18
C HIS A 110 4.91 10.76 0.03
N SER A 111 3.88 11.56 -0.19
CA SER A 111 3.19 12.28 0.88
C SER A 111 2.56 11.35 1.92
N ILE A 112 1.84 10.30 1.47
CA ILE A 112 1.26 9.31 2.41
C ILE A 112 2.34 8.48 3.12
N SER A 113 3.48 8.22 2.47
CA SER A 113 4.63 7.54 3.09
C SER A 113 5.22 8.34 4.26
N GLU A 114 5.32 9.67 4.12
CA GLU A 114 5.78 10.54 5.21
C GLU A 114 4.79 10.57 6.38
N ILE A 115 3.48 10.58 6.11
CA ILE A 115 2.44 10.48 7.14
C ILE A 115 2.52 9.10 7.83
N ASN A 116 2.67 8.03 7.06
CA ASN A 116 2.78 6.68 7.61
C ASN A 116 4.02 6.53 8.50
N TYR A 117 5.16 7.07 8.07
CA TYR A 117 6.37 7.11 8.87
C TYR A 117 6.15 7.84 10.19
N ALA A 118 5.60 9.06 10.14
CA ALA A 118 5.34 9.87 11.31
C ALA A 118 4.35 9.23 12.30
N SER A 119 3.41 8.40 11.81
CA SER A 119 2.43 7.67 12.64
C SER A 119 2.94 6.32 13.18
N GLY A 120 4.21 5.98 12.98
CA GLY A 120 4.77 4.68 13.38
C GLY A 120 4.22 3.51 12.53
N CYS A 121 4.11 3.73 11.22
CA CYS A 121 3.60 2.73 10.27
C CYS A 121 2.14 2.33 10.55
N ASN A 122 1.26 3.31 10.74
CA ASN A 122 -0.12 3.06 11.16
C ASN A 122 -1.17 3.82 10.33
N LEU A 123 -0.83 4.24 9.11
CA LEU A 123 -1.75 4.94 8.22
C LEU A 123 -2.69 3.98 7.49
N LEU A 124 -4.01 4.21 7.58
CA LEU A 124 -4.99 3.76 6.60
C LEU A 124 -5.20 4.88 5.58
N ALA A 125 -4.82 4.65 4.33
CA ALA A 125 -5.10 5.51 3.19
C ALA A 125 -6.28 4.93 2.39
N SER A 126 -7.38 5.67 2.31
CA SER A 126 -8.62 5.25 1.67
C SER A 126 -8.94 6.17 0.50
N PHE A 127 -9.13 5.61 -0.69
CA PHE A 127 -9.31 6.34 -1.94
C PHE A 127 -10.71 6.11 -2.52
N ALA A 128 -11.62 7.05 -2.30
CA ALA A 128 -12.85 7.23 -3.05
C ALA A 128 -12.52 7.98 -4.37
N VAL A 129 -11.70 7.34 -5.19
CA VAL A 129 -11.04 7.91 -6.36
C VAL A 129 -11.03 6.88 -7.47
N CYS A 130 -11.47 7.24 -8.68
CA CYS A 130 -11.30 6.39 -9.85
C CYS A 130 -9.83 6.03 -10.02
N TYR A 131 -9.55 4.73 -10.19
CA TYR A 131 -8.18 4.23 -10.37
C TYR A 131 -7.23 4.46 -9.17
N GLY A 132 -7.75 4.77 -7.98
CA GLY A 132 -6.95 5.12 -6.81
C GLY A 132 -5.89 4.07 -6.40
N GLN A 133 -6.10 2.80 -6.69
CA GLN A 133 -5.13 1.74 -6.40
C GLN A 133 -3.97 1.63 -7.41
N TYR A 134 -3.99 2.42 -8.52
CA TYR A 134 -2.84 2.46 -9.43
C TYR A 134 -1.56 2.98 -8.76
N LEU A 135 -1.68 3.74 -7.68
CA LEU A 135 -0.54 4.15 -6.87
C LEU A 135 0.34 2.95 -6.42
N ALA A 136 -0.26 1.77 -6.26
CA ALA A 136 0.47 0.58 -5.82
C ALA A 136 1.57 0.13 -6.79
N GLN A 137 1.48 0.49 -8.07
CA GLN A 137 2.51 0.19 -9.09
C GLN A 137 3.85 0.90 -8.82
N PHE A 138 3.86 1.95 -8.02
CA PHE A 138 5.05 2.73 -7.69
C PHE A 138 5.70 2.30 -6.37
N ILE A 139 5.14 1.29 -5.69
CA ILE A 139 5.67 0.80 -4.42
C ILE A 139 6.93 -0.03 -4.66
N ASN A 140 7.96 0.24 -3.87
CA ASN A 140 9.24 -0.44 -3.91
C ASN A 140 9.53 -1.08 -2.55
N ALA A 141 9.73 -2.40 -2.54
CA ALA A 141 10.04 -3.16 -1.32
C ALA A 141 11.39 -2.76 -0.66
N GLY A 142 12.30 -2.13 -1.41
CA GLY A 142 13.56 -1.57 -0.87
C GLY A 142 13.42 -0.17 -0.27
N LYS A 143 12.20 0.36 -0.13
CA LYS A 143 11.90 1.65 0.50
C LYS A 143 10.88 1.46 1.61
N ARG A 144 10.70 2.50 2.44
CA ARG A 144 9.69 2.52 3.50
C ARG A 144 8.29 2.23 2.97
N MET A 145 7.50 1.46 3.73
CA MET A 145 6.11 1.22 3.38
C MET A 145 5.30 2.52 3.37
N PRO A 146 4.52 2.78 2.32
CA PRO A 146 3.82 4.05 2.18
C PRO A 146 2.55 4.15 3.05
N PHE A 147 2.00 3.02 3.46
CA PHE A 147 0.80 2.91 4.30
C PHE A 147 0.82 1.59 5.06
N CYS A 148 0.10 1.49 6.15
CA CYS A 148 -0.21 0.21 6.80
C CYS A 148 -1.27 -0.54 5.97
N ILE A 149 -2.31 0.18 5.56
CA ILE A 149 -3.43 -0.34 4.77
C ILE A 149 -3.81 0.69 3.71
N SER A 150 -4.08 0.23 2.48
CA SER A 150 -4.72 1.02 1.42
C SER A 150 -6.05 0.39 1.02
N LEU A 151 -7.08 1.22 0.83
CA LEU A 151 -8.38 0.84 0.32
C LEU A 151 -8.73 1.71 -0.89
N GLY A 152 -9.15 1.11 -1.99
CA GLY A 152 -9.55 1.84 -3.21
C GLY A 152 -9.89 0.89 -4.36
N SER A 153 -9.94 1.40 -5.58
CA SER A 153 -10.28 0.64 -6.79
C SER A 153 -9.25 0.82 -7.89
N PHE A 154 -9.11 -0.20 -8.75
CA PHE A 154 -8.39 -0.11 -10.05
C PHE A 154 -9.32 0.32 -11.21
N GLU A 155 -10.61 0.49 -10.94
CA GLU A 155 -11.65 0.79 -11.91
C GLU A 155 -12.24 2.18 -11.68
N GLU A 156 -13.08 2.61 -12.63
CA GLU A 156 -13.97 3.74 -12.42
C GLU A 156 -14.94 3.48 -11.28
N LEU A 157 -15.29 4.53 -10.56
CA LEU A 157 -16.23 4.51 -9.45
C LEU A 157 -17.39 5.45 -9.73
N TYR A 158 -18.58 5.05 -9.31
CA TYR A 158 -19.78 5.84 -9.43
C TYR A 158 -20.17 6.44 -8.08
N GLU A 159 -20.65 7.66 -8.08
CA GLU A 159 -20.97 8.43 -6.88
C GLU A 159 -21.89 7.69 -5.90
N ASP A 160 -23.01 7.13 -6.40
CA ASP A 160 -23.96 6.38 -5.56
C ASP A 160 -23.32 5.15 -4.90
N ASP A 161 -22.40 4.46 -5.61
CA ASP A 161 -21.66 3.30 -5.09
C ASP A 161 -20.62 3.72 -4.05
N LEU A 162 -19.89 4.82 -4.31
CA LEU A 162 -18.93 5.41 -3.35
C LEU A 162 -19.62 5.71 -2.01
N GLU A 163 -20.69 6.47 -2.05
CA GLU A 163 -21.40 6.90 -0.85
C GLU A 163 -21.91 5.72 -0.01
N LEU A 164 -22.55 4.74 -0.66
CA LEU A 164 -23.08 3.56 -0.01
C LEU A 164 -21.98 2.71 0.64
N ARG A 165 -20.91 2.40 -0.12
CA ARG A 165 -19.86 1.47 0.31
C ARG A 165 -18.94 2.06 1.35
N PHE A 166 -18.50 3.31 1.17
CA PHE A 166 -17.63 3.94 2.18
C PHE A 166 -18.38 4.24 3.47
N PHE A 167 -19.68 4.56 3.39
CA PHE A 167 -20.49 4.65 4.61
C PHE A 167 -20.57 3.30 5.34
N ALA A 168 -20.84 2.20 4.64
CA ALA A 168 -20.88 0.86 5.24
C ALA A 168 -19.51 0.49 5.87
N PHE A 169 -18.42 0.75 5.16
CA PHE A 169 -17.06 0.53 5.61
C PHE A 169 -16.77 1.27 6.93
N TYR A 170 -16.93 2.58 6.93
CA TYR A 170 -16.59 3.38 8.10
C TYR A 170 -17.54 3.13 9.28
N LYS A 171 -18.83 2.93 9.02
CA LYS A 171 -19.79 2.53 10.06
C LYS A 171 -19.33 1.26 10.77
N GLU A 172 -18.96 0.23 10.01
CA GLU A 172 -18.49 -1.04 10.60
C GLU A 172 -17.12 -0.84 11.28
N LEU A 173 -16.20 -0.11 10.66
CA LEU A 173 -14.88 0.18 11.24
C LEU A 173 -15.00 0.87 12.61
N LEU A 174 -15.89 1.86 12.72
CA LEU A 174 -16.13 2.62 13.97
C LEU A 174 -16.89 1.80 15.03
N THR A 175 -17.58 0.76 14.61
CA THR A 175 -18.38 -0.09 15.52
C THR A 175 -17.58 -1.28 16.03
N SER A 176 -16.82 -1.95 15.14
CA SER A 176 -16.12 -3.20 15.47
C SER A 176 -14.60 -3.01 15.68
N PHE A 177 -14.03 -1.89 15.26
CA PHE A 177 -12.56 -1.67 15.22
C PHE A 177 -11.80 -2.77 14.48
N ASN A 178 -12.45 -3.38 13.49
CA ASN A 178 -11.92 -4.50 12.73
C ASN A 178 -11.94 -4.20 11.24
N ILE A 179 -10.75 -4.08 10.65
CA ILE A 179 -10.59 -3.70 9.24
C ILE A 179 -11.16 -4.75 8.27
N ASP A 180 -11.06 -6.04 8.60
CA ASP A 180 -11.54 -7.09 7.73
C ASP A 180 -13.09 -7.14 7.72
N LYS A 181 -13.73 -6.89 8.88
CA LYS A 181 -15.19 -6.73 8.96
C LYS A 181 -15.66 -5.48 8.23
N ALA A 182 -14.93 -4.38 8.38
CA ALA A 182 -15.24 -3.14 7.67
C ALA A 182 -15.15 -3.33 6.15
N TYR A 183 -14.09 -4.00 5.69
CA TYR A 183 -13.94 -4.32 4.27
C TYR A 183 -15.05 -5.25 3.76
N GLN A 184 -15.43 -6.28 4.54
CA GLN A 184 -16.56 -7.13 4.19
C GLN A 184 -17.87 -6.34 4.11
N ALA A 185 -18.12 -5.41 5.05
CA ALA A 185 -19.29 -4.55 5.01
C ALA A 185 -19.33 -3.66 3.75
N LEU A 186 -18.17 -3.18 3.28
CA LEU A 186 -18.06 -2.48 2.01
C LEU A 186 -18.44 -3.38 0.82
N LEU A 187 -17.92 -4.62 0.79
CA LEU A 187 -18.20 -5.55 -0.30
C LEU A 187 -19.67 -5.91 -0.37
N ASP A 188 -20.32 -6.08 0.78
CA ASP A 188 -21.71 -6.51 0.93
C ASP A 188 -22.73 -5.35 0.85
N ALA A 189 -22.26 -4.10 0.77
CA ALA A 189 -23.12 -2.92 0.82
C ALA A 189 -24.16 -2.86 -0.32
N ASP A 190 -23.79 -3.33 -1.52
CA ASP A 190 -24.73 -3.55 -2.63
C ASP A 190 -24.57 -4.98 -3.17
N PRO A 191 -25.49 -5.89 -2.82
CA PRO A 191 -25.43 -7.28 -3.29
C PRO A 191 -25.75 -7.44 -4.79
N ASN A 192 -26.29 -6.42 -5.44
CA ASN A 192 -26.62 -6.45 -6.87
C ASN A 192 -25.48 -5.96 -7.77
N MET A 193 -24.53 -5.23 -7.22
CA MET A 193 -23.35 -4.75 -7.95
C MET A 193 -22.06 -5.37 -7.40
N PRO A 194 -21.28 -6.07 -8.25
CA PRO A 194 -19.96 -6.55 -7.86
C PRO A 194 -19.10 -5.39 -7.36
N SER A 195 -18.38 -5.61 -6.27
CA SER A 195 -17.46 -4.60 -5.75
C SER A 195 -16.13 -4.68 -6.49
N ASN A 196 -15.66 -3.53 -6.98
CA ASN A 196 -14.34 -3.37 -7.62
C ASN A 196 -13.29 -2.82 -6.65
N TYR A 197 -13.61 -2.79 -5.36
CA TYR A 197 -12.67 -2.28 -4.35
C TYR A 197 -11.72 -3.38 -3.89
N SER A 198 -10.51 -2.96 -3.57
CA SER A 198 -9.46 -3.82 -3.02
C SER A 198 -8.88 -3.21 -1.75
N LEU A 199 -8.60 -4.08 -0.78
CA LEU A 199 -7.89 -3.76 0.45
C LEU A 199 -6.47 -4.31 0.35
N ILE A 200 -5.48 -3.44 0.37
CA ILE A 200 -4.06 -3.80 0.31
C ILE A 200 -3.45 -3.61 1.69
N LYS A 201 -2.99 -4.70 2.31
CA LYS A 201 -2.19 -4.68 3.53
C LYS A 201 -0.72 -4.65 3.13
N ALA A 202 0.06 -3.76 3.74
CA ALA A 202 1.45 -3.51 3.33
C ALA A 202 2.36 -4.74 3.48
N ASP A 203 2.17 -5.54 4.51
CA ASP A 203 2.93 -6.78 4.74
C ASP A 203 2.64 -7.85 3.68
N VAL A 204 1.37 -8.00 3.29
CA VAL A 204 0.96 -8.90 2.20
C VAL A 204 1.53 -8.42 0.86
N LEU A 205 1.47 -7.11 0.61
CA LEU A 205 2.05 -6.53 -0.59
C LEU A 205 3.56 -6.76 -0.65
N PHE A 206 4.28 -6.52 0.45
CA PHE A 206 5.71 -6.79 0.55
C PHE A 206 6.03 -8.25 0.24
N ALA A 207 5.31 -9.19 0.86
CA ALA A 207 5.51 -10.61 0.64
C ALA A 207 5.31 -11.00 -0.84
N ASN A 208 4.26 -10.45 -1.49
CA ASN A 208 4.00 -10.71 -2.91
C ASN A 208 5.08 -10.13 -3.82
N VAL A 209 5.55 -8.90 -3.56
CA VAL A 209 6.61 -8.26 -4.35
C VAL A 209 7.92 -9.03 -4.24
N ILE A 210 8.31 -9.44 -3.02
CA ILE A 210 9.52 -10.24 -2.81
C ILE A 210 9.38 -11.61 -3.46
N LYS A 211 8.22 -12.26 -3.35
CA LYS A 211 7.96 -13.54 -4.00
C LYS A 211 8.13 -13.45 -5.51
N ASP A 212 7.50 -12.45 -6.15
CA ASP A 212 7.63 -12.25 -7.59
C ASP A 212 9.09 -12.04 -8.01
N TYR A 213 9.84 -11.25 -7.25
CA TYR A 213 11.28 -11.07 -7.46
C TYR A 213 12.05 -12.40 -7.35
N LEU A 214 11.77 -13.20 -6.32
CA LEU A 214 12.43 -14.50 -6.14
C LEU A 214 12.09 -15.48 -7.27
N ASP A 215 10.84 -15.55 -7.67
CA ASP A 215 10.37 -16.46 -8.74
C ASP A 215 10.96 -16.07 -10.11
N THR A 216 10.98 -14.77 -10.40
CA THR A 216 11.42 -14.28 -11.72
C THR A 216 12.92 -14.11 -11.83
N GLN A 217 13.59 -13.56 -10.80
CA GLN A 217 15.01 -13.19 -10.85
C GLN A 217 15.94 -14.21 -10.17
N CYS A 218 15.42 -15.00 -9.22
CA CYS A 218 16.23 -15.87 -8.37
C CYS A 218 15.95 -17.35 -8.58
N SER A 219 15.03 -17.69 -9.48
CA SER A 219 14.76 -19.09 -9.83
C SER A 219 16.03 -19.79 -10.35
N ARG A 220 16.06 -21.12 -10.20
CA ARG A 220 17.20 -21.93 -10.67
C ARG A 220 17.55 -21.70 -12.14
N THR A 221 16.53 -21.48 -12.97
CA THR A 221 16.67 -21.21 -14.39
C THR A 221 17.19 -19.79 -14.63
N ALA A 222 16.61 -18.78 -14.00
CA ALA A 222 17.04 -17.41 -14.12
C ALA A 222 18.51 -17.22 -13.71
N LEU A 223 18.90 -17.75 -12.56
CA LEU A 223 20.29 -17.68 -12.10
C LEU A 223 21.27 -18.44 -13.00
N LYS A 224 20.84 -19.53 -13.65
CA LYS A 224 21.67 -20.22 -14.64
C LYS A 224 21.88 -19.34 -15.88
N LEU A 225 20.82 -18.75 -16.41
CA LEU A 225 20.90 -17.86 -17.59
C LEU A 225 21.78 -16.65 -17.29
N ARG A 226 21.61 -15.99 -16.16
CA ARG A 226 22.46 -14.86 -15.72
C ARG A 226 23.95 -15.26 -15.61
N ALA A 227 24.25 -16.45 -15.06
CA ALA A 227 25.63 -16.96 -15.03
C ALA A 227 26.19 -17.24 -16.45
N GLU A 228 25.37 -17.75 -17.36
CA GLU A 228 25.75 -17.96 -18.76
C GLU A 228 25.99 -16.63 -19.48
N ASP A 229 25.11 -15.64 -19.27
CA ASP A 229 25.25 -14.30 -19.81
C ASP A 229 26.53 -13.59 -19.32
N GLU A 230 26.85 -13.70 -18.02
CA GLU A 230 28.10 -13.19 -17.44
C GLU A 230 29.34 -13.81 -18.11
N MET A 231 29.30 -15.15 -18.32
CA MET A 231 30.39 -15.82 -19.02
C MET A 231 30.53 -15.37 -20.48
N ASN A 232 29.41 -15.13 -21.15
CA ASN A 232 29.38 -14.70 -22.55
C ASN A 232 29.80 -13.23 -22.72
N ALA A 233 29.43 -12.38 -21.79
CA ALA A 233 29.84 -10.96 -21.76
C ALA A 233 31.32 -10.77 -21.50
N ASN A 234 31.99 -11.73 -20.84
CA ASN A 234 33.37 -11.66 -20.45
C ASN A 234 34.24 -12.80 -21.04
N PRO A 235 34.34 -12.90 -22.39
CA PRO A 235 35.07 -14.01 -23.06
C PRO A 235 36.56 -14.05 -22.71
N ALA A 236 37.19 -12.89 -22.42
CA ALA A 236 38.57 -12.85 -21.98
C ALA A 236 38.81 -13.58 -20.66
N LYS A 237 37.84 -13.57 -19.75
CA LYS A 237 37.88 -14.24 -18.45
C LYS A 237 37.45 -15.69 -18.53
N PHE A 238 36.41 -15.99 -19.29
CA PHE A 238 35.71 -17.29 -19.26
C PHE A 238 35.83 -18.10 -20.53
N GLY A 239 36.39 -17.53 -21.63
CA GLY A 239 36.44 -18.19 -22.93
C GLY A 239 37.25 -19.49 -22.95
N HIS A 240 38.21 -19.63 -22.04
CA HIS A 240 39.05 -20.82 -21.90
C HIS A 240 38.47 -21.87 -20.92
N PHE A 241 37.31 -21.62 -20.31
CA PHE A 241 36.71 -22.54 -19.34
C PHE A 241 36.33 -23.87 -20.01
N THR A 242 36.77 -24.96 -19.42
CA THR A 242 36.28 -26.31 -19.75
C THR A 242 34.79 -26.45 -19.37
N LYS A 243 34.14 -27.49 -19.88
CA LYS A 243 32.75 -27.80 -19.53
C LYS A 243 32.54 -27.97 -18.01
N GLU A 244 33.53 -28.54 -17.33
CA GLU A 244 33.54 -28.73 -15.88
C GLU A 244 33.66 -27.40 -15.13
N GLN A 245 34.57 -26.53 -15.55
CA GLN A 245 34.77 -25.20 -14.97
C GLN A 245 33.52 -24.31 -15.15
N ARG A 246 32.84 -24.38 -16.32
CA ARG A 246 31.57 -23.69 -16.54
C ARG A 246 30.48 -24.18 -15.59
N ARG A 247 30.36 -25.50 -15.37
CA ARG A 247 29.42 -26.07 -14.43
C ARG A 247 29.69 -25.64 -12.99
N GLN A 248 30.96 -25.63 -12.60
CA GLN A 248 31.36 -25.19 -11.28
C GLN A 248 31.07 -23.71 -11.06
N PHE A 249 31.38 -22.85 -12.07
CA PHE A 249 31.08 -21.44 -12.02
C PHE A 249 29.56 -21.19 -11.83
N ILE A 250 28.69 -21.85 -12.60
CA ILE A 250 27.24 -21.72 -12.44
C ILE A 250 26.79 -22.13 -11.03
N LYS A 251 27.39 -23.18 -10.46
CA LYS A 251 27.08 -23.61 -9.10
C LYS A 251 27.49 -22.56 -8.05
N ASP A 252 28.69 -22.02 -8.19
CA ASP A 252 29.22 -21.02 -7.25
C ASP A 252 28.48 -19.67 -7.40
N PHE A 253 28.20 -19.25 -8.63
CA PHE A 253 27.37 -18.08 -8.92
C PHE A 253 26.00 -18.17 -8.23
N ARG A 254 25.30 -19.30 -8.38
CA ARG A 254 23.99 -19.53 -7.76
C ARG A 254 24.04 -19.52 -6.24
N ARG A 255 25.13 -20.03 -5.63
CA ARG A 255 25.29 -19.96 -4.17
C ARG A 255 25.52 -18.51 -3.72
N CYS A 256 26.39 -17.79 -4.38
CA CYS A 256 26.70 -16.39 -4.09
C CYS A 256 25.46 -15.49 -4.23
N GLU A 257 24.72 -15.65 -5.32
CA GLU A 257 23.47 -14.90 -5.54
C GLU A 257 22.41 -15.20 -4.46
N ARG A 258 22.28 -16.46 -4.02
CA ARG A 258 21.36 -16.81 -2.94
C ARG A 258 21.72 -16.10 -1.63
N GLU A 259 23.00 -16.03 -1.29
CA GLU A 259 23.49 -15.30 -0.11
C GLU A 259 23.19 -13.80 -0.23
N HIS A 260 23.37 -13.20 -1.43
CA HIS A 260 23.03 -11.81 -1.71
C HIS A 260 21.53 -11.54 -1.61
N HIS A 261 20.68 -12.45 -2.10
CA HIS A 261 19.23 -12.29 -2.04
C HIS A 261 18.71 -12.37 -0.61
N GLU A 262 19.27 -13.26 0.19
CA GLU A 262 18.92 -13.36 1.61
C GLU A 262 19.33 -12.08 2.37
N GLN A 263 20.50 -11.52 2.04
CA GLN A 263 20.95 -10.26 2.61
C GLN A 263 20.04 -9.09 2.16
N TYR A 264 19.75 -9.02 0.88
CA TYR A 264 18.83 -8.01 0.32
C TYR A 264 17.44 -8.08 0.95
N TYR A 265 16.91 -9.32 1.14
CA TYR A 265 15.64 -9.52 1.83
C TYR A 265 15.66 -8.93 3.25
N LYS A 266 16.68 -9.23 4.04
CA LYS A 266 16.82 -8.71 5.41
C LYS A 266 16.90 -7.20 5.46
N GLU A 267 17.68 -6.60 4.57
CA GLU A 267 17.80 -5.15 4.44
C GLU A 267 16.46 -4.52 4.02
N SER A 268 15.76 -5.15 3.06
CA SER A 268 14.43 -4.71 2.62
C SER A 268 13.39 -4.81 3.73
N VAL A 269 13.39 -5.88 4.52
CA VAL A 269 12.52 -6.02 5.69
C VAL A 269 12.79 -4.91 6.71
N GLU A 270 14.05 -4.65 7.02
CA GLU A 270 14.44 -3.63 7.99
C GLU A 270 14.00 -2.23 7.56
N GLU A 271 14.22 -1.88 6.29
CA GLU A 271 13.84 -0.58 5.73
C GLU A 271 12.34 -0.45 5.52
N TYR A 272 11.69 -1.46 4.91
CA TYR A 272 10.27 -1.40 4.58
C TYR A 272 9.41 -1.28 5.83
N PHE A 273 9.66 -2.10 6.84
CA PHE A 273 8.91 -2.10 8.10
C PHE A 273 9.48 -1.15 9.14
N GLN A 274 10.54 -0.40 8.81
CA GLN A 274 11.16 0.62 9.66
C GLN A 274 11.55 0.05 11.03
N LEU A 275 12.16 -1.14 11.05
CA LEU A 275 12.43 -1.86 12.29
C LEU A 275 13.50 -1.22 13.17
N ARG A 276 14.31 -0.28 12.64
CA ARG A 276 15.29 0.49 13.42
C ARG A 276 14.61 1.52 14.31
N GLU A 277 13.64 2.24 13.73
CA GLU A 277 12.90 3.32 14.41
C GLU A 277 11.72 2.77 15.21
N HIS A 278 11.09 1.70 14.70
CA HIS A 278 9.87 1.08 15.21
C HIS A 278 10.06 -0.44 15.37
N PRO A 279 10.88 -0.91 16.34
CA PRO A 279 11.16 -2.35 16.49
C PRO A 279 9.92 -3.19 16.83
N GLU A 280 8.88 -2.57 17.41
CA GLU A 280 7.58 -3.20 17.67
C GLU A 280 6.87 -3.68 16.39
N ASN A 281 7.20 -3.11 15.22
CA ASN A 281 6.64 -3.49 13.94
C ASN A 281 6.94 -4.95 13.58
N LYS A 282 8.02 -5.51 14.09
CA LYS A 282 8.31 -6.94 13.94
C LYS A 282 7.18 -7.85 14.44
N ASN A 283 6.43 -7.40 15.44
CA ASN A 283 5.31 -8.16 16.01
C ASN A 283 3.94 -7.74 15.45
N ARG A 284 3.88 -6.63 14.71
CA ARG A 284 2.64 -6.07 14.15
C ARG A 284 2.36 -6.58 12.74
N PHE A 285 3.40 -6.85 11.97
CA PHE A 285 3.30 -7.23 10.57
C PHE A 285 3.69 -8.68 10.34
N LEU A 286 3.23 -9.26 9.24
CA LEU A 286 3.67 -10.57 8.77
C LEU A 286 5.08 -10.45 8.20
N ILE A 287 6.07 -10.68 9.03
CA ILE A 287 7.49 -10.67 8.65
C ILE A 287 8.03 -12.07 8.83
N LEU A 288 8.51 -12.67 7.74
CA LEU A 288 9.11 -14.01 7.74
C LEU A 288 10.61 -13.92 7.96
N ASP A 289 11.19 -14.93 8.59
CA ASP A 289 12.60 -14.86 9.00
C ASP A 289 13.61 -15.06 7.85
N SER A 290 13.15 -15.58 6.70
CA SER A 290 14.00 -15.87 5.54
C SER A 290 13.22 -15.93 4.23
N THR A 291 13.94 -15.83 3.10
CA THR A 291 13.36 -16.06 1.76
C THR A 291 12.82 -17.49 1.60
N ASP A 292 13.44 -18.48 2.19
CA ASP A 292 12.96 -19.87 2.13
C ASP A 292 11.63 -20.03 2.89
N ALA A 293 11.47 -19.36 4.05
CA ALA A 293 10.20 -19.36 4.79
C ALA A 293 9.10 -18.64 3.99
N LEU A 294 9.44 -17.54 3.30
CA LEU A 294 8.52 -16.82 2.44
C LEU A 294 7.99 -17.71 1.30
N LEU A 295 8.87 -18.41 0.58
CA LEU A 295 8.47 -19.28 -0.52
C LEU A 295 7.58 -20.44 -0.05
N GLN A 296 7.90 -21.06 1.10
CA GLN A 296 7.09 -22.14 1.67
C GLN A 296 5.65 -21.70 2.00
N THR A 297 5.48 -20.47 2.47
CA THR A 297 4.15 -19.93 2.80
C THR A 297 3.21 -19.83 1.59
N PHE A 298 3.75 -19.73 0.38
CA PHE A 298 2.95 -19.64 -0.85
C PHE A 298 2.73 -21.01 -1.54
N ASP A 299 3.47 -22.05 -1.13
CA ASP A 299 3.36 -23.39 -1.71
C ASP A 299 2.32 -24.26 -0.96
N GLU A 300 1.84 -23.82 0.20
CA GLU A 300 0.75 -24.42 1.00
C GLU A 300 -0.63 -23.81 0.62
#